data_8093c33825efd415c5ebd81823c56fbd
#
_entry.id   8093c33825efd415c5ebd81823c56fbd
#
_cell.length_a   1.000
_cell.length_b   1.000
_cell.length_c   1.000
_cell.angle_alpha   90.00
_cell.angle_beta   90.00
_cell.angle_gamma   90.00
#
_symmetry.space_group_name_H-M   'P 1'
#
loop_
_entity.id
_entity.type
_entity.pdbx_description
1 polymer ?
#
loop_
_entity_poly.entity_id
_entity_poly.type
_entity_poly.pdbx_seq_one_letter_code
_entity_poly.pdbx_strand_id
1 'polypeptide(L)'
;ALPIFLTGSQLPIGMLRTDGKENLITSIEIAAAKHPNGTAIVPEVCIFFENHLLRGNRTTKINAENFNAFRSYNFPSLATAGIHIKYEYDRIHKADPNLPLKPHYLYDTNVIILTLFPGIQENMISNILHTPGLRAVVLKTYGSGNAPQKPWFIELLRDATSRGIIIVNISQCSTGTVEMGRYETGLHLLDAGVISGYDSTVESVLTKLMFLLGHGKSEREIRYQMSIPVAGEFTKS
;
A
#
# COMPACT_ATOMS: atom_id res chain seq x y z
N ALA A 1 -12.75 -0.88 14.63
CA ALA A 1 -11.33 -1.18 14.90
C ALA A 1 -10.86 -0.28 16.04
N LEU A 2 -10.00 -0.81 16.89
CA LEU A 2 -9.32 0.01 17.89
C LEU A 2 -8.30 0.88 17.19
N PRO A 3 -7.99 2.11 17.62
CA PRO A 3 -6.86 2.83 17.08
C PRO A 3 -5.57 2.06 17.36
N ILE A 4 -4.76 1.86 16.32
CA ILE A 4 -3.44 1.25 16.42
C ILE A 4 -2.44 2.22 15.84
N PHE A 5 -1.54 2.76 16.67
CA PHE A 5 -0.52 3.68 16.22
C PHE A 5 0.85 3.04 16.31
N LEU A 6 1.54 3.02 15.19
CA LEU A 6 2.93 2.63 15.08
C LEU A 6 3.77 3.90 15.13
N THR A 7 4.77 3.91 15.97
CA THR A 7 5.72 5.02 16.08
C THR A 7 7.10 4.49 16.43
N GLY A 8 8.08 5.37 16.45
CA GLY A 8 9.45 5.07 16.77
C GLY A 8 10.30 6.32 16.84
N SER A 9 11.60 6.17 16.77
CA SER A 9 12.53 7.28 16.75
C SER A 9 13.75 6.99 15.87
N GLN A 10 14.35 8.04 15.35
CA GLN A 10 15.66 7.94 14.67
C GLN A 10 16.81 7.96 15.66
N LEU A 11 16.66 8.67 16.78
CA LEU A 11 17.63 8.66 17.87
C LEU A 11 17.09 7.90 19.09
N PRO A 12 17.91 7.07 19.75
CA PRO A 12 17.51 6.40 20.99
C PRO A 12 16.92 7.37 22.01
N ILE A 13 15.90 6.95 22.74
CA ILE A 13 15.13 7.81 23.65
C ILE A 13 16.00 8.48 24.76
N GLY A 14 17.14 7.91 25.08
CA GLY A 14 18.11 8.47 26.03
C GLY A 14 19.03 9.56 25.46
N MET A 15 19.00 9.80 24.16
CA MET A 15 19.81 10.85 23.52
C MET A 15 19.22 12.24 23.74
N LEU A 16 20.08 13.26 23.85
CA LEU A 16 19.67 14.64 24.16
C LEU A 16 18.69 15.22 23.13
N ARG A 17 18.86 14.91 21.85
CA ARG A 17 18.00 15.41 20.75
C ARG A 17 17.08 14.33 20.18
N THR A 18 16.67 13.37 21.00
CA THR A 18 15.77 12.31 20.53
C THR A 18 14.43 12.87 20.10
N ASP A 19 13.91 12.36 18.98
CA ASP A 19 12.55 12.51 18.51
C ASP A 19 11.57 11.53 19.18
N GLY A 20 12.12 10.54 19.93
CA GLY A 20 11.33 9.44 20.50
C GLY A 20 10.31 9.87 21.55
N LYS A 21 10.62 10.86 22.37
CA LYS A 21 9.69 11.35 23.42
C LYS A 21 8.47 12.00 22.81
N GLU A 22 8.67 12.93 21.88
CA GLU A 22 7.58 13.65 21.22
C GLU A 22 6.73 12.68 20.39
N ASN A 23 7.34 11.80 19.62
CA ASN A 23 6.64 10.81 18.83
C ASN A 23 5.78 9.89 19.72
N LEU A 24 6.32 9.40 20.85
CA LEU A 24 5.60 8.51 21.76
C LEU A 24 4.43 9.23 22.47
N ILE A 25 4.70 10.37 23.10
CA ILE A 25 3.71 11.10 23.91
C ILE A 25 2.55 11.54 23.02
N THR A 26 2.84 12.14 21.85
CA THR A 26 1.81 12.61 20.92
C THR A 26 1.01 11.46 20.32
N SER A 27 1.66 10.31 20.04
CA SER A 27 0.94 9.11 19.59
C SER A 27 -0.07 8.63 20.63
N ILE A 28 0.30 8.62 21.91
CA ILE A 28 -0.60 8.23 23.00
C ILE A 28 -1.76 9.23 23.14
N GLU A 29 -1.48 10.53 23.07
CA GLU A 29 -2.49 11.57 23.13
C GLU A 29 -3.54 11.42 22.02
N ILE A 30 -3.09 11.26 20.77
CA ILE A 30 -4.01 11.08 19.63
C ILE A 30 -4.78 9.76 19.75
N ALA A 31 -4.11 8.67 20.17
CA ALA A 31 -4.78 7.36 20.32
C ALA A 31 -5.85 7.38 21.42
N ALA A 32 -5.64 8.17 22.47
CA ALA A 32 -6.59 8.32 23.57
C ALA A 32 -7.75 9.30 23.26
N ALA A 33 -7.61 10.12 22.21
CA ALA A 33 -8.58 11.16 21.87
C ALA A 33 -9.92 10.57 21.42
N LYS A 34 -11.02 11.09 21.96
CA LYS A 34 -12.38 10.60 21.73
C LYS A 34 -13.34 11.71 21.36
N HIS A 35 -14.33 11.36 20.59
CA HIS A 35 -15.53 12.18 20.40
C HIS A 35 -16.36 12.24 21.69
N PRO A 36 -17.29 13.22 21.83
CA PRO A 36 -18.18 13.29 22.98
C PRO A 36 -18.99 12.02 23.25
N ASN A 37 -19.25 11.22 22.23
CA ASN A 37 -19.96 9.95 22.35
C ASN A 37 -19.06 8.77 22.79
N GLY A 38 -17.78 9.03 23.11
CA GLY A 38 -16.82 8.04 23.60
C GLY A 38 -16.11 7.22 22.51
N THR A 39 -16.44 7.41 21.23
CA THR A 39 -15.74 6.75 20.13
C THR A 39 -14.38 7.39 19.84
N ALA A 40 -13.40 6.60 19.40
CA ALA A 40 -12.09 7.12 19.03
C ALA A 40 -12.20 8.13 17.86
N ILE A 41 -11.45 9.22 17.91
CA ILE A 41 -11.40 10.20 16.81
C ILE A 41 -10.76 9.55 15.59
N VAL A 42 -9.67 8.79 15.73
CA VAL A 42 -8.98 8.11 14.62
C VAL A 42 -9.01 6.60 14.83
N PRO A 43 -10.07 5.90 14.42
CA PRO A 43 -10.20 4.45 14.57
C PRO A 43 -9.50 3.69 13.42
N GLU A 44 -8.24 4.01 13.16
CA GLU A 44 -7.45 3.44 12.05
C GLU A 44 -6.13 2.85 12.55
N VAL A 45 -5.43 2.12 11.67
CA VAL A 45 -4.02 1.75 11.83
C VAL A 45 -3.17 2.84 11.18
N CYS A 46 -2.38 3.54 11.99
CA CYS A 46 -1.63 4.72 11.58
C CYS A 46 -0.15 4.63 11.94
N ILE A 47 0.65 5.43 11.25
CA ILE A 47 2.02 5.73 11.62
C ILE A 47 2.05 7.19 12.08
N PHE A 48 2.54 7.45 13.29
CA PHE A 48 2.84 8.81 13.75
C PHE A 48 4.35 9.04 13.75
N PHE A 49 4.77 10.03 13.01
CA PHE A 49 6.18 10.40 12.92
C PHE A 49 6.33 11.87 12.51
N GLU A 50 7.30 12.59 13.08
CA GLU A 50 7.61 13.99 12.69
C GLU A 50 6.34 14.86 12.65
N ASN A 51 5.56 14.85 13.72
CA ASN A 51 4.32 15.64 13.87
C ASN A 51 3.17 15.29 12.91
N HIS A 52 3.29 14.22 12.13
CA HIS A 52 2.26 13.80 11.19
C HIS A 52 1.66 12.44 11.56
N LEU A 53 0.33 12.37 11.60
CA LEU A 53 -0.39 11.11 11.67
C LEU A 53 -0.74 10.66 10.26
N LEU A 54 -0.13 9.58 9.81
CA LEU A 54 -0.27 9.04 8.47
C LEU A 54 -1.09 7.75 8.50
N ARG A 55 -1.99 7.54 7.52
CA ARG A 55 -2.66 6.24 7.37
C ARG A 55 -1.63 5.17 7.04
N GLY A 56 -1.57 4.07 7.81
CA GLY A 56 -0.49 3.09 7.73
C GLY A 56 -0.33 2.45 6.34
N ASN A 57 -1.44 2.07 5.69
CA ASN A 57 -1.42 1.47 4.36
C ASN A 57 -1.26 2.47 3.19
N ARG A 58 -1.08 3.76 3.49
CA ARG A 58 -0.77 4.83 2.52
C ARG A 58 0.65 5.36 2.67
N THR A 59 1.41 4.77 3.59
CA THR A 59 2.70 5.30 4.06
C THR A 59 3.83 4.36 3.67
N THR A 60 4.97 4.94 3.29
CA THR A 60 6.22 4.22 3.04
C THR A 60 7.36 4.85 3.82
N LYS A 61 8.37 4.05 4.18
CA LYS A 61 9.60 4.53 4.81
C LYS A 61 10.53 5.07 3.73
N ILE A 62 10.91 6.34 3.86
CA ILE A 62 11.71 7.05 2.84
C ILE A 62 13.13 7.37 3.29
N ASN A 63 13.39 7.39 4.58
CA ASN A 63 14.71 7.68 5.14
C ASN A 63 15.11 6.68 6.22
N ALA A 64 16.39 6.31 6.23
CA ALA A 64 16.99 5.50 7.26
C ALA A 64 17.66 6.33 8.38
N GLU A 65 18.02 7.59 8.10
CA GLU A 65 18.87 8.42 8.98
C GLU A 65 18.22 9.75 9.41
N ASN A 66 17.29 10.31 8.61
CA ASN A 66 16.66 11.59 8.93
C ASN A 66 15.38 11.43 9.74
N PHE A 67 14.99 12.45 10.50
CA PHE A 67 13.76 12.45 11.30
C PHE A 67 12.50 12.27 10.45
N ASN A 68 12.47 12.76 9.21
CA ASN A 68 11.40 12.54 8.23
C ASN A 68 11.45 11.12 7.63
N ALA A 69 11.36 10.12 8.48
CA ALA A 69 11.55 8.71 8.12
C ALA A 69 10.41 8.13 7.28
N PHE A 70 9.19 8.63 7.44
CA PHE A 70 7.98 8.12 6.79
C PHE A 70 7.25 9.21 6.00
N ARG A 71 6.63 8.81 4.88
CA ARG A 71 5.82 9.71 4.07
C ARG A 71 4.65 9.00 3.40
N SER A 72 3.53 9.71 3.30
CA SER A 72 2.38 9.36 2.48
C SER A 72 2.35 10.31 1.28
N TYR A 73 2.70 9.82 0.09
CA TYR A 73 2.86 10.66 -1.08
C TYR A 73 1.53 11.01 -1.76
N ASN A 74 0.61 10.06 -1.80
CA ASN A 74 -0.65 10.16 -2.51
C ASN A 74 -1.86 10.34 -1.60
N PHE A 75 -1.65 10.45 -0.30
CA PHE A 75 -2.74 10.67 0.66
C PHE A 75 -2.29 11.63 1.76
N PRO A 76 -3.07 12.67 2.08
CA PRO A 76 -2.70 13.63 3.10
C PRO A 76 -2.70 13.03 4.51
N SER A 77 -2.01 13.71 5.44
CA SER A 77 -2.03 13.35 6.86
C SER A 77 -3.45 13.38 7.43
N LEU A 78 -3.73 12.48 8.36
CA LEU A 78 -5.00 12.41 9.10
C LEU A 78 -5.05 13.41 10.26
N ALA A 79 -3.88 13.71 10.82
CA ALA A 79 -3.71 14.77 11.80
C ALA A 79 -2.30 15.36 11.73
N THR A 80 -2.16 16.59 12.22
CA THR A 80 -0.87 17.27 12.37
C THR A 80 -0.77 17.82 13.79
N ALA A 81 0.31 17.47 14.49
CA ALA A 81 0.64 17.98 15.81
C ALA A 81 1.41 19.29 15.70
N GLY A 82 0.93 20.32 16.39
CA GLY A 82 1.58 21.58 16.62
C GLY A 82 1.35 21.97 18.08
N ILE A 83 1.09 23.26 18.37
CA ILE A 83 0.61 23.68 19.70
C ILE A 83 -0.70 22.97 20.03
N HIS A 84 -1.53 22.75 19.03
CA HIS A 84 -2.75 21.95 19.12
C HIS A 84 -2.71 20.87 18.04
N ILE A 85 -3.36 19.73 18.31
CA ILE A 85 -3.51 18.67 17.32
C ILE A 85 -4.68 19.02 16.40
N LYS A 86 -4.38 19.18 15.10
CA LYS A 86 -5.38 19.43 14.07
C LYS A 86 -5.75 18.13 13.38
N TYR A 87 -7.01 17.71 13.48
CA TYR A 87 -7.56 16.52 12.82
C TYR A 87 -8.22 16.87 11.50
N GLU A 88 -8.02 16.01 10.48
CA GLU A 88 -8.65 16.11 9.17
C GLU A 88 -9.86 15.15 9.11
N TYR A 89 -10.93 15.50 9.78
CA TYR A 89 -12.11 14.66 10.03
C TYR A 89 -12.75 14.06 8.78
N ASP A 90 -12.72 14.78 7.65
CA ASP A 90 -13.29 14.31 6.37
C ASP A 90 -12.49 13.16 5.76
N ARG A 91 -11.26 12.96 6.19
CA ARG A 91 -10.35 11.92 5.68
C ARG A 91 -10.27 10.70 6.58
N ILE A 92 -10.62 10.87 7.84
CA ILE A 92 -10.56 9.81 8.85
C ILE A 92 -11.67 8.81 8.57
N HIS A 93 -11.32 7.53 8.56
CA HIS A 93 -12.27 6.44 8.36
C HIS A 93 -13.28 6.38 9.53
N LYS A 94 -14.55 6.28 9.20
CA LYS A 94 -15.61 6.11 10.22
C LYS A 94 -15.77 4.62 10.50
N ALA A 95 -15.35 4.19 11.69
CA ALA A 95 -15.58 2.82 12.13
C ALA A 95 -17.04 2.61 12.52
N ASP A 96 -17.57 1.45 12.17
CA ASP A 96 -18.83 0.99 12.76
C ASP A 96 -18.54 0.39 14.15
N PRO A 97 -19.02 1.00 15.24
CA PRO A 97 -18.76 0.53 16.60
C PRO A 97 -19.41 -0.83 16.89
N ASN A 98 -20.38 -1.27 16.08
CA ASN A 98 -21.08 -2.54 16.27
C ASN A 98 -20.35 -3.72 15.60
N LEU A 99 -19.35 -3.47 14.76
CA LEU A 99 -18.58 -4.55 14.14
C LEU A 99 -17.55 -5.12 15.13
N PRO A 100 -17.65 -6.42 15.48
CA PRO A 100 -16.66 -7.05 16.34
C PRO A 100 -15.30 -7.11 15.65
N LEU A 101 -14.22 -7.04 16.43
CA LEU A 101 -12.89 -7.30 15.94
C LEU A 101 -12.80 -8.74 15.44
N LYS A 102 -12.47 -8.91 14.16
CA LYS A 102 -12.26 -10.22 13.55
C LYS A 102 -10.80 -10.31 13.08
N PRO A 103 -9.92 -10.93 13.89
CA PRO A 103 -8.53 -11.08 13.50
C PRO A 103 -8.38 -12.11 12.37
N HIS A 104 -7.41 -11.88 11.50
CA HIS A 104 -7.06 -12.74 10.39
C HIS A 104 -5.57 -13.05 10.46
N TYR A 105 -5.19 -14.31 10.34
CA TYR A 105 -3.81 -14.77 10.57
C TYR A 105 -3.18 -15.48 9.36
N LEU A 106 -3.97 -15.66 8.28
CA LEU A 106 -3.52 -16.42 7.13
C LEU A 106 -2.96 -15.48 6.06
N TYR A 107 -1.73 -15.75 5.64
CA TYR A 107 -1.04 -15.05 4.57
C TYR A 107 -0.37 -16.07 3.64
N ASP A 108 -0.46 -15.84 2.32
CA ASP A 108 0.31 -16.57 1.33
C ASP A 108 1.42 -15.64 0.82
N THR A 109 2.66 -16.03 1.06
CA THR A 109 3.84 -15.22 0.72
C THR A 109 4.41 -15.53 -0.65
N ASN A 110 3.76 -16.36 -1.47
CA ASN A 110 4.17 -16.67 -2.83
C ASN A 110 3.89 -15.52 -3.80
N VAL A 111 4.36 -14.35 -3.45
CA VAL A 111 4.22 -13.09 -4.18
C VAL A 111 5.60 -12.50 -4.42
N ILE A 112 5.85 -11.99 -5.61
CA ILE A 112 7.11 -11.32 -5.96
C ILE A 112 6.88 -9.87 -6.40
N ILE A 113 7.89 -9.03 -6.21
CA ILE A 113 7.94 -7.68 -6.77
C ILE A 113 8.85 -7.71 -7.99
N LEU A 114 8.32 -7.37 -9.16
CA LEU A 114 9.06 -7.26 -10.41
C LEU A 114 9.16 -5.79 -10.81
N THR A 115 10.34 -5.22 -10.66
CA THR A 115 10.62 -3.84 -11.07
C THR A 115 11.20 -3.84 -12.49
N LEU A 116 10.53 -3.15 -13.41
CA LEU A 116 11.01 -3.01 -14.79
C LEU A 116 12.16 -2.00 -14.86
N PHE A 117 13.13 -2.30 -15.71
CA PHE A 117 14.24 -1.41 -16.03
C PHE A 117 14.59 -1.50 -17.53
N PRO A 118 15.20 -0.46 -18.12
CA PRO A 118 15.63 -0.49 -19.51
C PRO A 118 16.65 -1.62 -19.75
N GLY A 119 16.40 -2.46 -20.77
CA GLY A 119 17.27 -3.60 -21.08
C GLY A 119 16.95 -4.90 -20.36
N ILE A 120 15.87 -4.96 -19.57
CA ILE A 120 15.41 -6.22 -18.98
C ILE A 120 15.17 -7.26 -20.09
N GLN A 121 15.63 -8.50 -19.88
CA GLN A 121 15.61 -9.55 -20.88
C GLN A 121 14.39 -10.46 -20.74
N GLU A 122 13.91 -10.97 -21.87
CA GLU A 122 12.78 -11.89 -21.95
C GLU A 122 12.95 -13.11 -21.06
N ASN A 123 14.12 -13.77 -21.15
CA ASN A 123 14.39 -14.98 -20.37
C ASN A 123 14.35 -14.74 -18.86
N MET A 124 14.75 -13.55 -18.38
CA MET A 124 14.67 -13.20 -16.95
C MET A 124 13.22 -13.13 -16.49
N ILE A 125 12.37 -12.41 -17.22
CA ILE A 125 10.95 -12.30 -16.90
C ILE A 125 10.26 -13.65 -17.01
N SER A 126 10.54 -14.41 -18.07
CA SER A 126 10.01 -15.76 -18.26
C SER A 126 10.34 -16.66 -17.06
N ASN A 127 11.60 -16.71 -16.63
CA ASN A 127 12.01 -17.52 -15.48
C ASN A 127 11.30 -17.10 -14.19
N ILE A 128 11.14 -15.81 -13.96
CA ILE A 128 10.41 -15.29 -12.79
C ILE A 128 8.96 -15.74 -12.83
N LEU A 129 8.27 -15.54 -13.96
CA LEU A 129 6.85 -15.87 -14.10
C LEU A 129 6.57 -17.38 -14.13
N HIS A 130 7.58 -18.21 -14.37
CA HIS A 130 7.49 -19.67 -14.29
C HIS A 130 8.05 -20.24 -12.97
N THR A 131 8.32 -19.39 -11.98
CA THR A 131 8.74 -19.87 -10.65
C THR A 131 7.66 -20.79 -10.06
N PRO A 132 8.02 -22.03 -9.69
CA PRO A 132 7.05 -22.97 -9.09
C PRO A 132 6.39 -22.39 -7.84
N GLY A 133 5.07 -22.47 -7.79
CA GLY A 133 4.29 -21.96 -6.66
C GLY A 133 4.02 -20.46 -6.65
N LEU A 134 4.51 -19.69 -7.62
CA LEU A 134 4.22 -18.25 -7.72
C LEU A 134 2.71 -18.03 -7.87
N ARG A 135 2.14 -17.18 -7.03
CA ARG A 135 0.70 -16.87 -6.99
C ARG A 135 0.38 -15.46 -7.46
N ALA A 136 1.26 -14.49 -7.18
CA ALA A 136 1.03 -13.12 -7.62
C ALA A 136 2.33 -12.35 -7.88
N VAL A 137 2.22 -11.29 -8.66
CA VAL A 137 3.31 -10.36 -9.01
C VAL A 137 2.85 -8.93 -8.79
N VAL A 138 3.62 -8.17 -8.03
CA VAL A 138 3.55 -6.72 -7.99
C VAL A 138 4.48 -6.19 -9.07
N LEU A 139 3.91 -5.74 -10.20
CA LEU A 139 4.65 -5.24 -11.34
C LEU A 139 4.88 -3.74 -11.20
N LYS A 140 6.13 -3.31 -10.99
CA LYS A 140 6.49 -1.89 -10.92
C LYS A 140 6.90 -1.38 -12.30
N THR A 141 6.05 -0.53 -12.88
CA THR A 141 6.20 0.01 -14.24
C THR A 141 6.61 1.48 -14.24
N TYR A 142 6.89 2.03 -15.40
CA TYR A 142 7.35 3.41 -15.57
C TYR A 142 6.20 4.42 -15.50
N GLY A 143 6.46 5.59 -14.93
CA GLY A 143 5.53 6.72 -14.94
C GLY A 143 4.13 6.35 -14.46
N SER A 144 3.12 6.64 -15.26
CA SER A 144 1.70 6.37 -14.97
C SER A 144 1.24 4.94 -15.30
N GLY A 145 2.14 3.97 -15.37
CA GLY A 145 1.80 2.58 -15.65
C GLY A 145 2.31 2.06 -16.99
N ASN A 146 3.32 2.70 -17.59
CA ASN A 146 3.89 2.32 -18.87
C ASN A 146 4.87 1.15 -18.75
N ALA A 147 4.85 0.27 -19.74
CA ALA A 147 5.72 -0.91 -19.83
C ALA A 147 6.39 -0.98 -21.22
N PRO A 148 7.41 -1.84 -21.41
CA PRO A 148 7.99 -2.06 -22.72
C PRO A 148 6.95 -2.53 -23.74
N GLN A 149 6.92 -1.88 -24.91
CA GLN A 149 6.06 -2.26 -26.04
C GLN A 149 6.69 -3.42 -26.86
N LYS A 150 7.10 -4.48 -26.16
CA LYS A 150 7.65 -5.68 -26.78
C LYS A 150 6.58 -6.76 -26.80
N PRO A 151 6.25 -7.34 -27.98
CA PRO A 151 5.23 -8.40 -28.06
C PRO A 151 5.46 -9.53 -27.06
N TRP A 152 6.70 -10.01 -26.93
CA TRP A 152 7.05 -11.06 -25.99
C TRP A 152 6.70 -10.72 -24.53
N PHE A 153 6.81 -9.43 -24.15
CA PHE A 153 6.52 -9.01 -22.77
C PHE A 153 5.03 -9.17 -22.45
N ILE A 154 4.17 -8.70 -23.33
CA ILE A 154 2.72 -8.80 -23.17
C ILE A 154 2.27 -10.27 -23.24
N GLU A 155 2.87 -11.07 -24.12
CA GLU A 155 2.59 -12.51 -24.23
C GLU A 155 2.95 -13.26 -22.95
N LEU A 156 4.10 -12.98 -22.33
CA LEU A 156 4.49 -13.56 -21.03
C LEU A 156 3.53 -13.19 -19.90
N LEU A 157 3.06 -11.95 -19.86
CA LEU A 157 2.07 -11.53 -18.85
C LEU A 157 0.72 -12.22 -19.08
N ARG A 158 0.28 -12.33 -20.34
CA ARG A 158 -0.97 -13.03 -20.70
C ARG A 158 -0.88 -14.52 -20.36
N ASP A 159 0.23 -15.16 -20.65
CA ASP A 159 0.46 -16.55 -20.25
C ASP A 159 0.39 -16.71 -18.71
N ALA A 160 1.10 -15.87 -17.97
CA ALA A 160 1.10 -15.91 -16.52
C ALA A 160 -0.32 -15.71 -15.92
N THR A 161 -1.08 -14.74 -16.42
CA THR A 161 -2.46 -14.50 -15.97
C THR A 161 -3.41 -15.64 -16.36
N SER A 162 -3.21 -16.28 -17.54
CA SER A 162 -4.00 -17.45 -17.95
C SER A 162 -3.75 -18.67 -17.04
N ARG A 163 -2.57 -18.75 -16.43
CA ARG A 163 -2.22 -19.78 -15.41
C ARG A 163 -2.73 -19.45 -14.01
N GLY A 164 -3.47 -18.33 -13.84
CA GLY A 164 -4.05 -17.88 -12.57
C GLY A 164 -3.10 -17.05 -11.70
N ILE A 165 -1.96 -16.58 -12.21
CA ILE A 165 -1.07 -15.65 -11.50
C ILE A 165 -1.72 -14.26 -11.52
N ILE A 166 -1.92 -13.67 -10.35
CA ILE A 166 -2.46 -12.30 -10.22
C ILE A 166 -1.33 -11.30 -10.44
N ILE A 167 -1.46 -10.43 -11.41
CA ILE A 167 -0.46 -9.37 -11.68
C ILE A 167 -1.10 -8.01 -11.41
N VAL A 168 -0.50 -7.24 -10.50
CA VAL A 168 -0.96 -5.88 -10.14
C VAL A 168 0.11 -4.87 -10.53
N ASN A 169 -0.28 -3.93 -11.37
CA ASN A 169 0.59 -2.86 -11.87
C ASN A 169 0.57 -1.66 -10.93
N ILE A 170 1.75 -1.25 -10.45
CA ILE A 170 1.97 -0.01 -9.70
C ILE A 170 3.07 0.83 -10.35
N SER A 171 3.08 2.12 -10.05
CA SER A 171 4.14 3.02 -10.52
C SER A 171 5.46 2.80 -9.76
N GLN A 172 6.59 3.03 -10.45
CA GLN A 172 7.88 3.22 -9.79
C GLN A 172 8.00 4.63 -9.18
N CYS A 173 7.17 5.58 -9.62
CA CYS A 173 7.13 6.91 -9.05
C CYS A 173 6.45 6.88 -7.69
N SER A 174 6.96 7.68 -6.75
CA SER A 174 6.39 7.78 -5.41
C SER A 174 5.05 8.53 -5.40
N THR A 175 4.84 9.44 -6.34
CA THR A 175 3.60 10.23 -6.53
C THR A 175 2.91 9.89 -7.82
N GLY A 176 1.58 9.97 -7.82
CA GLY A 176 0.74 9.73 -8.98
C GLY A 176 -0.01 8.41 -8.92
N THR A 177 -0.78 8.15 -9.95
CA THR A 177 -1.63 6.97 -10.07
C THR A 177 -1.32 6.20 -11.36
N VAL A 178 -1.62 4.92 -11.37
CA VAL A 178 -1.55 4.07 -12.57
C VAL A 178 -2.86 4.18 -13.34
N GLU A 179 -2.79 4.79 -14.52
CA GLU A 179 -3.92 5.02 -15.43
C GLU A 179 -3.82 4.13 -16.68
N MET A 180 -4.06 2.83 -16.53
CA MET A 180 -3.88 1.87 -17.62
C MET A 180 -4.82 2.06 -18.82
N GLY A 181 -5.94 2.77 -18.64
CA GLY A 181 -6.88 3.07 -19.75
C GLY A 181 -6.51 4.28 -20.60
N ARG A 182 -5.49 5.06 -20.22
CA ARG A 182 -5.19 6.35 -20.85
C ARG A 182 -4.25 6.24 -22.05
N TYR A 183 -3.35 5.27 -22.06
CA TYR A 183 -2.34 5.09 -23.09
C TYR A 183 -2.41 3.69 -23.66
N GLU A 184 -2.03 3.54 -24.95
CA GLU A 184 -2.03 2.25 -25.66
C GLU A 184 -1.25 1.17 -24.90
N THR A 185 -0.09 1.52 -24.33
CA THR A 185 0.71 0.60 -23.50
C THR A 185 -0.05 0.07 -22.30
N GLY A 186 -0.86 0.90 -21.66
CA GLY A 186 -1.72 0.50 -20.56
C GLY A 186 -2.86 -0.42 -20.97
N LEU A 187 -3.45 -0.19 -22.15
CA LEU A 187 -4.49 -1.06 -22.70
C LEU A 187 -3.97 -2.48 -22.95
N HIS A 188 -2.75 -2.62 -23.50
CA HIS A 188 -2.15 -3.95 -23.69
C HIS A 188 -1.94 -4.70 -22.36
N LEU A 189 -1.62 -4.00 -21.28
CA LEU A 189 -1.53 -4.62 -19.94
C LEU A 189 -2.90 -5.06 -19.44
N LEU A 190 -3.95 -4.26 -19.64
CA LEU A 190 -5.33 -4.64 -19.30
C LEU A 190 -5.77 -5.89 -20.07
N ASP A 191 -5.50 -5.93 -21.38
CA ASP A 191 -5.83 -7.06 -22.26
C ASP A 191 -5.05 -8.33 -21.88
N ALA A 192 -3.86 -8.17 -21.31
CA ALA A 192 -3.09 -9.27 -20.73
C ALA A 192 -3.59 -9.70 -19.34
N GLY A 193 -4.67 -9.11 -18.82
CA GLY A 193 -5.25 -9.44 -17.53
C GLY A 193 -4.56 -8.82 -16.32
N VAL A 194 -3.72 -7.81 -16.51
CA VAL A 194 -3.07 -7.07 -15.40
C VAL A 194 -4.08 -6.13 -14.74
N ILE A 195 -4.00 -6.02 -13.41
CA ILE A 195 -4.88 -5.16 -12.59
C ILE A 195 -4.15 -3.86 -12.26
N SER A 196 -4.86 -2.72 -12.24
CA SER A 196 -4.31 -1.47 -11.73
C SER A 196 -4.19 -1.50 -10.21
N GLY A 197 -3.04 -1.09 -9.69
CA GLY A 197 -2.81 -0.79 -8.27
C GLY A 197 -3.12 0.66 -7.91
N TYR A 198 -3.57 1.46 -8.88
CA TYR A 198 -3.89 2.88 -8.69
C TYR A 198 -2.72 3.66 -8.09
N ASP A 199 -2.98 4.40 -7.02
CA ASP A 199 -2.00 5.20 -6.26
C ASP A 199 -1.51 4.50 -4.97
N SER A 200 -1.67 3.17 -4.91
CA SER A 200 -1.22 2.35 -3.76
C SER A 200 0.30 2.38 -3.58
N THR A 201 0.74 2.20 -2.34
CA THR A 201 2.14 1.88 -2.05
C THR A 201 2.43 0.41 -2.38
N VAL A 202 3.71 0.08 -2.61
CA VAL A 202 4.12 -1.30 -2.87
C VAL A 202 3.83 -2.21 -1.67
N GLU A 203 4.04 -1.69 -0.46
CA GLU A 203 3.77 -2.39 0.80
C GLU A 203 2.29 -2.77 0.92
N SER A 204 1.41 -1.84 0.56
CA SER A 204 -0.03 -2.05 0.62
C SER A 204 -0.51 -3.09 -0.39
N VAL A 205 -0.08 -3.00 -1.64
CA VAL A 205 -0.46 -3.98 -2.68
C VAL A 205 0.07 -5.37 -2.33
N LEU A 206 1.34 -5.46 -1.90
CA LEU A 206 1.98 -6.71 -1.53
C LEU A 206 1.21 -7.40 -0.39
N THR A 207 0.96 -6.67 0.70
CA THR A 207 0.29 -7.24 1.88
C THR A 207 -1.18 -7.57 1.61
N LYS A 208 -1.88 -6.78 0.80
CA LYS A 208 -3.25 -7.09 0.37
C LYS A 208 -3.32 -8.36 -0.46
N LEU A 209 -2.38 -8.56 -1.41
CA LEU A 209 -2.29 -9.81 -2.18
C LEU A 209 -2.03 -11.02 -1.27
N MET A 210 -1.03 -10.93 -0.38
CA MET A 210 -0.71 -11.99 0.58
C MET A 210 -1.93 -12.36 1.45
N PHE A 211 -2.66 -11.35 1.90
CA PHE A 211 -3.88 -11.52 2.70
C PHE A 211 -4.97 -12.25 1.91
N LEU A 212 -5.31 -11.78 0.71
CA LEU A 212 -6.38 -12.35 -0.10
C LEU A 212 -6.08 -13.78 -0.53
N LEU A 213 -4.84 -14.04 -0.93
CA LEU A 213 -4.35 -15.38 -1.30
C LEU A 213 -4.38 -16.34 -0.11
N GLY A 214 -3.94 -15.90 1.06
CA GLY A 214 -3.91 -16.70 2.29
C GLY A 214 -5.31 -17.10 2.79
N HIS A 215 -6.34 -16.31 2.45
CA HIS A 215 -7.72 -16.61 2.81
C HIS A 215 -8.46 -17.48 1.77
N GLY A 216 -7.74 -18.09 0.84
CA GLY A 216 -8.30 -19.01 -0.14
C GLY A 216 -9.34 -18.39 -1.08
N LYS A 217 -9.23 -17.10 -1.32
CA LYS A 217 -10.10 -16.40 -2.26
C LYS A 217 -9.86 -16.92 -3.68
N SER A 218 -10.94 -17.05 -4.44
CA SER A 218 -10.85 -17.37 -5.87
C SER A 218 -10.17 -16.22 -6.64
N GLU A 219 -9.60 -16.52 -7.80
CA GLU A 219 -9.01 -15.53 -8.67
C GLU A 219 -9.96 -14.36 -8.95
N ARG A 220 -11.22 -14.64 -9.25
CA ARG A 220 -12.25 -13.64 -9.51
C ARG A 220 -12.48 -12.72 -8.31
N GLU A 221 -12.54 -13.28 -7.10
CA GLU A 221 -12.68 -12.50 -5.86
C GLU A 221 -11.45 -11.63 -5.60
N ILE A 222 -10.24 -12.16 -5.82
CA ILE A 222 -8.99 -11.40 -5.64
C ILE A 222 -8.97 -10.24 -6.63
N ARG A 223 -9.24 -10.47 -7.91
CA ARG A 223 -9.31 -9.40 -8.93
C ARG A 223 -10.31 -8.32 -8.54
N TYR A 224 -11.49 -8.69 -8.07
CA TYR A 224 -12.49 -7.75 -7.59
C TYR A 224 -12.01 -6.98 -6.37
N GLN A 225 -11.50 -7.66 -5.35
CA GLN A 225 -11.00 -7.02 -4.12
C GLN A 225 -9.81 -6.11 -4.39
N MET A 226 -8.93 -6.44 -5.33
CA MET A 226 -7.83 -5.57 -5.74
C MET A 226 -8.30 -4.30 -6.45
N SER A 227 -9.49 -4.29 -7.04
CA SER A 227 -10.07 -3.13 -7.74
C SER A 227 -10.89 -2.19 -6.85
N ILE A 228 -11.06 -2.50 -5.57
CA ILE A 228 -11.77 -1.68 -4.58
C ILE A 228 -10.89 -1.43 -3.35
N PRO A 229 -10.95 -0.23 -2.74
CA PRO A 229 -10.24 0.03 -1.48
C PRO A 229 -10.98 -0.66 -0.33
N VAL A 230 -10.33 -1.64 0.31
CA VAL A 230 -10.88 -2.39 1.44
C VAL A 230 -10.65 -1.65 2.77
N ALA A 231 -9.50 -1.00 2.88
CA ALA A 231 -9.08 -0.26 4.08
C ALA A 231 -8.52 1.14 3.73
N GLY A 232 -8.98 1.72 2.63
CA GLY A 232 -8.55 3.05 2.17
C GLY A 232 -7.11 3.08 1.66
N GLU A 233 -6.59 1.95 1.17
CA GLU A 233 -5.21 1.79 0.73
C GLU A 233 -4.90 2.44 -0.61
N PHE A 234 -5.91 2.84 -1.37
CA PHE A 234 -5.77 3.66 -2.58
C PHE A 234 -7.00 4.53 -2.83
N THR A 235 -6.84 5.54 -3.66
CA THR A 235 -7.92 6.39 -4.16
C THR A 235 -8.33 5.90 -5.55
N LYS A 236 -9.62 5.64 -5.73
CA LYS A 236 -10.17 5.31 -7.05
C LYS A 236 -10.61 6.61 -7.69
N SER A 237 -9.89 7.03 -8.73
CA SER A 237 -10.26 8.16 -9.59
C SER A 237 -11.45 7.81 -10.49
#